data_ba8f2080cb3cefa489d6fb371d0f0c89
#
_entry.id   ba8f2080cb3cefa489d6fb371d0f0c89
#
_cell.length_a   1.000
_cell.length_b   1.000
_cell.length_c   1.000
_cell.angle_alpha   90.00
_cell.angle_beta   90.00
_cell.angle_gamma   90.00
#
_symmetry.space_group_name_H-M   'P 1'
#
loop_
_entity.id
_entity.type
_entity.pdbx_description
1 polymer ?
#
loop_
_entity_poly.entity_id
_entity_poly.type
_entity_poly.pdbx_seq_one_letter_code
_entity_poly.pdbx_strand_id
1 'polypeptide(L)'
;MHRKLERNDPCWCGSNKKYKHCHMQFDEKIRAFALEGHLVPDHGIIKTPEQIEGIRESGKINVAVLDHVAANIRAGMSTGEIDRMVEELTRQNGAIPAPLGYEGFPKSVCTSVNDQVCHGIPSDSDILKEGDIVNVDVSTIYKGYYS
;
A
#
# COMPACT_ATOMS: atom_id res chain seq x y z
N MET A 1 6.00 25.66 -0.73
CA MET A 1 5.14 26.39 -1.67
C MET A 1 5.45 25.91 -3.08
N HIS A 2 4.54 25.22 -3.73
CA HIS A 2 4.71 24.82 -5.13
C HIS A 2 4.56 26.07 -6.02
N ARG A 3 5.52 26.28 -6.92
CA ARG A 3 5.49 27.38 -7.90
C ARG A 3 4.20 27.26 -8.73
N LYS A 4 3.46 28.34 -8.89
CA LYS A 4 2.32 28.39 -9.79
C LYS A 4 2.81 28.17 -11.23
N LEU A 5 2.28 27.17 -11.91
CA LEU A 5 2.62 26.85 -13.29
C LEU A 5 2.01 27.88 -14.25
N GLU A 6 2.82 28.30 -15.22
CA GLU A 6 2.39 29.15 -16.33
C GLU A 6 1.87 28.29 -17.50
N ARG A 7 1.01 28.86 -18.35
CA ARG A 7 0.36 28.14 -19.47
C ARG A 7 1.31 27.36 -20.37
N ASN A 8 2.53 27.85 -20.57
CA ASN A 8 3.51 27.26 -21.47
C ASN A 8 4.57 26.41 -20.75
N ASP A 9 4.55 26.34 -19.43
CA ASP A 9 5.45 25.48 -18.66
C ASP A 9 5.22 23.99 -19.01
N PRO A 10 6.24 23.11 -18.82
CA PRO A 10 6.03 21.69 -18.84
C PRO A 10 4.98 21.28 -17.79
N CYS A 11 4.08 20.37 -18.15
CA CYS A 11 3.06 19.93 -17.22
C CYS A 11 3.66 19.17 -16.04
N TRP A 12 3.13 19.38 -14.85
CA TRP A 12 3.58 18.73 -13.60
C TRP A 12 3.49 17.20 -13.63
N CYS A 13 2.67 16.61 -14.53
CA CYS A 13 2.50 15.17 -14.65
C CYS A 13 3.65 14.43 -15.35
N GLY A 14 4.72 15.12 -15.75
CA GLY A 14 5.86 14.51 -16.45
C GLY A 14 5.62 14.15 -17.93
N SER A 15 4.46 14.46 -18.51
CA SER A 15 4.12 14.14 -19.91
C SER A 15 4.89 14.89 -20.97
N ASN A 16 5.75 15.84 -20.59
CA ASN A 16 6.45 16.78 -21.47
C ASN A 16 5.55 17.67 -22.35
N LYS A 17 4.23 17.61 -22.15
CA LYS A 17 3.28 18.51 -22.81
C LYS A 17 3.26 19.87 -22.11
N LYS A 18 2.95 20.93 -22.84
CA LYS A 18 2.68 22.23 -22.22
C LYS A 18 1.47 22.13 -21.31
N TYR A 19 1.53 22.76 -20.14
CA TYR A 19 0.47 22.72 -19.12
C TYR A 19 -0.92 23.04 -19.69
N LYS A 20 -1.05 24.07 -20.56
CA LYS A 20 -2.32 24.43 -21.21
C LYS A 20 -2.94 23.35 -22.10
N HIS A 21 -2.12 22.41 -22.59
CA HIS A 21 -2.57 21.29 -23.43
C HIS A 21 -2.62 19.97 -22.68
N CYS A 22 -2.52 20.02 -21.35
CA CYS A 22 -2.51 18.83 -20.49
C CYS A 22 -3.47 19.02 -19.30
N HIS A 23 -2.99 19.50 -18.17
CA HIS A 23 -3.78 19.52 -16.93
C HIS A 23 -4.35 20.89 -16.54
N MET A 24 -4.11 21.96 -17.30
CA MET A 24 -4.57 23.29 -16.91
C MET A 24 -6.07 23.37 -16.65
N GLN A 25 -6.89 22.80 -17.55
CA GLN A 25 -8.34 22.76 -17.41
C GLN A 25 -8.80 21.97 -16.18
N PHE A 26 -8.12 20.85 -15.91
CA PHE A 26 -8.37 20.03 -14.73
C PHE A 26 -8.05 20.81 -13.44
N ASP A 27 -6.89 21.44 -13.40
CA ASP A 27 -6.45 22.19 -12.22
C ASP A 27 -7.33 23.43 -11.96
N GLU A 28 -7.78 24.10 -13.02
CA GLU A 28 -8.74 25.22 -12.91
C GLU A 28 -10.08 24.73 -12.30
N LYS A 29 -10.54 23.56 -12.70
CA LYS A 29 -11.77 22.94 -12.15
C LYS A 29 -11.60 22.57 -10.68
N ILE A 30 -10.48 21.92 -10.32
CA ILE A 30 -10.15 21.58 -8.94
C ILE A 30 -10.05 22.84 -8.08
N ARG A 31 -9.45 23.92 -8.62
CA ARG A 31 -9.35 25.19 -7.93
C ARG A 31 -10.73 25.83 -7.67
N ALA A 32 -11.66 25.73 -8.62
CA ALA A 32 -13.03 26.20 -8.42
C ALA A 32 -13.70 25.47 -7.24
N PHE A 33 -13.60 24.14 -7.17
CA PHE A 33 -14.10 23.37 -6.03
C PHE A 33 -13.44 23.79 -4.70
N ALA A 34 -12.13 24.04 -4.68
CA ALA A 34 -11.46 24.53 -3.48
C ALA A 34 -11.99 25.90 -3.02
N LEU A 35 -12.32 26.80 -3.95
CA LEU A 35 -12.90 28.12 -3.65
C LEU A 35 -14.33 28.01 -3.10
N GLU A 36 -15.06 26.95 -3.43
CA GLU A 36 -16.37 26.60 -2.90
C GLU A 36 -16.30 25.94 -1.53
N GLY A 37 -15.10 25.73 -0.96
CA GLY A 37 -14.87 25.15 0.35
C GLY A 37 -14.76 23.63 0.35
N HIS A 38 -14.69 22.97 -0.79
CA HIS A 38 -14.45 21.53 -0.87
C HIS A 38 -12.99 21.17 -0.56
N LEU A 39 -12.78 20.04 0.10
CA LEU A 39 -11.46 19.44 0.24
C LEU A 39 -11.00 18.89 -1.10
N VAL A 40 -9.89 19.40 -1.60
CA VAL A 40 -9.31 18.95 -2.87
C VAL A 40 -7.95 18.32 -2.64
N PRO A 41 -7.58 17.26 -3.39
CA PRO A 41 -6.30 16.61 -3.25
C PRO A 41 -5.15 17.50 -3.72
N ASP A 42 -4.02 17.43 -3.04
CA ASP A 42 -2.76 18.03 -3.51
C ASP A 42 -2.19 17.23 -4.70
N HIS A 43 -1.50 17.92 -5.61
CA HIS A 43 -0.83 17.25 -6.75
C HIS A 43 0.18 16.18 -6.30
N GLY A 44 0.76 16.30 -5.11
CA GLY A 44 1.70 15.33 -4.56
C GLY A 44 1.13 13.92 -4.38
N ILE A 45 -0.19 13.77 -4.29
CA ILE A 45 -0.83 12.43 -4.21
C ILE A 45 -1.09 11.81 -5.58
N ILE A 46 -1.02 12.58 -6.66
CA ILE A 46 -1.20 12.08 -8.03
C ILE A 46 0.11 11.48 -8.50
N LYS A 47 0.08 10.19 -8.80
CA LYS A 47 1.28 9.42 -9.14
C LYS A 47 1.64 9.55 -10.61
N THR A 48 2.95 9.64 -10.90
CA THR A 48 3.47 9.55 -12.28
C THR A 48 3.38 8.11 -12.81
N PRO A 49 3.49 7.89 -14.14
CA PRO A 49 3.54 6.54 -14.69
C PRO A 49 4.64 5.66 -14.07
N GLU A 50 5.82 6.23 -13.79
CA GLU A 50 6.94 5.52 -13.16
C GLU A 50 6.61 5.11 -11.72
N GLN A 51 5.95 6.00 -10.97
CA GLN A 51 5.50 5.69 -9.61
C GLN A 51 4.42 4.61 -9.60
N ILE A 52 3.48 4.67 -10.55
CA ILE A 52 2.45 3.64 -10.71
C ILE A 52 3.09 2.28 -11.01
N GLU A 53 4.11 2.25 -11.90
CA GLU A 53 4.80 0.99 -12.19
C GLU A 53 5.58 0.47 -10.97
N GLY A 54 6.23 1.34 -10.22
CA GLY A 54 6.88 0.97 -8.96
C GLY A 54 5.91 0.37 -7.94
N ILE A 55 4.70 0.96 -7.81
CA ILE A 55 3.63 0.42 -6.96
C ILE A 55 3.16 -0.95 -7.47
N ARG A 56 3.04 -1.14 -8.79
CA ARG A 56 2.69 -2.44 -9.39
C ARG A 56 3.73 -3.51 -9.10
N GLU A 57 5.01 -3.19 -9.21
CA GLU A 57 6.09 -4.13 -8.89
C GLU A 57 6.02 -4.57 -7.42
N SER A 58 5.83 -3.64 -6.50
CA SER A 58 5.58 -3.95 -5.09
C SER A 58 4.31 -4.81 -4.92
N GLY A 59 3.22 -4.46 -5.62
CA GLY A 59 1.95 -5.18 -5.58
C GLY A 59 2.04 -6.63 -6.05
N LYS A 60 2.87 -6.93 -7.05
CA LYS A 60 3.12 -8.31 -7.50
C LYS A 60 3.72 -9.17 -6.39
N ILE A 61 4.65 -8.61 -5.62
CA ILE A 61 5.25 -9.31 -4.48
C ILE A 61 4.18 -9.52 -3.40
N ASN A 62 3.41 -8.48 -3.10
CA ASN A 62 2.35 -8.55 -2.09
C ASN A 62 1.31 -9.63 -2.41
N VAL A 63 0.86 -9.71 -3.66
CA VAL A 63 -0.06 -10.77 -4.14
C VAL A 63 0.58 -12.15 -3.99
N ALA A 64 1.84 -12.32 -4.39
CA ALA A 64 2.52 -13.61 -4.25
C ALA A 64 2.64 -14.07 -2.78
N VAL A 65 2.86 -13.13 -1.85
CA VAL A 65 2.86 -13.42 -0.41
C VAL A 65 1.48 -13.87 0.07
N LEU A 66 0.41 -13.16 -0.33
CA LEU A 66 -0.96 -13.55 0.01
C LEU A 66 -1.35 -14.91 -0.58
N ASP A 67 -0.99 -15.17 -1.83
CA ASP A 67 -1.23 -16.48 -2.48
C ASP A 67 -0.51 -17.60 -1.75
N HIS A 68 0.72 -17.36 -1.28
CA HIS A 68 1.47 -18.32 -0.49
C HIS A 68 0.80 -18.61 0.86
N VAL A 69 0.35 -17.58 1.57
CA VAL A 69 -0.41 -17.76 2.82
C VAL A 69 -1.68 -18.53 2.55
N ALA A 70 -2.45 -18.17 1.52
CA ALA A 70 -3.70 -18.84 1.18
C ALA A 70 -3.50 -20.34 0.85
N ALA A 71 -2.39 -20.69 0.23
CA ALA A 71 -2.07 -22.09 -0.10
C ALA A 71 -1.62 -22.94 1.12
N ASN A 72 -1.20 -22.30 2.21
CA ASN A 72 -0.59 -22.99 3.35
C ASN A 72 -1.39 -22.87 4.65
N ILE A 73 -2.30 -21.90 4.75
CA ILE A 73 -3.11 -21.69 5.96
C ILE A 73 -4.00 -22.91 6.26
N ARG A 74 -4.04 -23.34 7.52
CA ARG A 74 -4.83 -24.48 7.96
C ARG A 74 -5.12 -24.42 9.47
N ALA A 75 -6.13 -25.12 9.91
CA ALA A 75 -6.38 -25.34 11.33
C ALA A 75 -5.15 -25.98 12.00
N GLY A 76 -4.88 -25.61 13.23
CA GLY A 76 -3.71 -26.00 14.00
C GLY A 76 -2.47 -25.16 13.78
N MET A 77 -2.47 -24.28 12.77
CA MET A 77 -1.41 -23.30 12.56
C MET A 77 -1.56 -22.13 13.52
N SER A 78 -0.45 -21.59 14.02
CA SER A 78 -0.49 -20.34 14.78
C SER A 78 -0.45 -19.11 13.86
N THR A 79 -0.99 -17.98 14.32
CA THR A 79 -0.84 -16.71 13.61
C THR A 79 0.62 -16.26 13.56
N GLY A 80 1.46 -16.69 14.51
CA GLY A 80 2.91 -16.51 14.47
C GLY A 80 3.59 -17.26 13.32
N GLU A 81 3.09 -18.44 12.91
CA GLU A 81 3.59 -19.13 11.71
C GLU A 81 3.24 -18.38 10.43
N ILE A 82 2.05 -17.74 10.36
CA ILE A 82 1.67 -16.87 9.24
C ILE A 82 2.64 -15.68 9.16
N ASP A 83 2.96 -15.05 10.26
CA ASP A 83 3.92 -13.93 10.32
C ASP A 83 5.28 -14.32 9.75
N ARG A 84 5.81 -15.48 10.16
CA ARG A 84 7.08 -16.00 9.64
C ARG A 84 7.05 -16.26 8.13
N MET A 85 5.98 -16.86 7.62
CA MET A 85 5.81 -17.09 6.18
C MET A 85 5.79 -15.77 5.40
N VAL A 86 5.06 -14.77 5.89
CA VAL A 86 4.97 -13.44 5.26
C VAL A 86 6.34 -12.77 5.27
N GLU A 87 7.04 -12.76 6.41
CA GLU A 87 8.36 -12.13 6.51
C GLU A 87 9.37 -12.80 5.57
N GLU A 88 9.44 -14.12 5.61
CA GLU A 88 10.40 -14.90 4.84
C GLU A 88 10.21 -14.68 3.34
N LEU A 89 9.00 -14.84 2.82
CA LEU A 89 8.74 -14.69 1.39
C LEU A 89 8.90 -13.24 0.92
N THR A 90 8.50 -12.27 1.72
CA THR A 90 8.72 -10.85 1.41
C THR A 90 10.21 -10.54 1.26
N ARG A 91 11.04 -11.02 2.20
CA ARG A 91 12.50 -10.82 2.16
C ARG A 91 13.18 -11.59 1.02
N GLN A 92 12.73 -12.81 0.72
CA GLN A 92 13.22 -13.60 -0.41
C GLN A 92 13.03 -12.89 -1.75
N ASN A 93 11.96 -12.09 -1.86
CA ASN A 93 11.70 -11.24 -3.03
C ASN A 93 12.42 -9.88 -2.99
N GLY A 94 13.32 -9.66 -2.06
CA GLY A 94 14.10 -8.42 -1.92
C GLY A 94 13.27 -7.22 -1.44
N ALA A 95 12.12 -7.49 -0.83
CA ALA A 95 11.21 -6.49 -0.28
C ALA A 95 11.27 -6.46 1.26
N ILE A 96 10.57 -5.50 1.86
CA ILE A 96 10.50 -5.30 3.30
C ILE A 96 9.02 -5.35 3.71
N PRO A 97 8.63 -6.12 4.76
CA PRO A 97 7.30 -6.01 5.34
C PRO A 97 7.10 -4.60 5.91
N ALA A 98 6.10 -3.88 5.41
CA ALA A 98 5.89 -2.49 5.80
C ALA A 98 5.44 -2.31 7.27
N PRO A 99 4.66 -3.23 7.88
CA PRO A 99 4.27 -3.09 9.26
C PRO A 99 5.43 -3.23 10.25
N LEU A 100 6.46 -4.01 9.91
CA LEU A 100 7.55 -4.33 10.84
C LEU A 100 8.31 -3.10 11.29
N GLY A 101 8.20 -2.76 12.55
CA GLY A 101 8.83 -1.58 13.16
C GLY A 101 8.06 -0.27 12.97
N TYR A 102 7.00 -0.25 12.17
CA TYR A 102 6.16 0.94 12.01
C TYR A 102 5.48 1.30 13.34
N GLU A 103 5.75 2.49 13.86
CA GLU A 103 5.26 2.96 15.17
C GLU A 103 5.46 1.93 16.31
N GLY A 104 6.49 1.10 16.22
CA GLY A 104 6.81 0.06 17.19
C GLY A 104 6.06 -1.26 17.02
N PHE A 105 5.32 -1.44 15.91
CA PHE A 105 4.63 -2.70 15.62
C PHE A 105 5.66 -3.86 15.47
N PRO A 106 5.51 -4.98 16.21
CA PRO A 106 6.61 -5.95 16.35
C PRO A 106 6.62 -7.06 15.30
N LYS A 107 5.69 -7.04 14.34
CA LYS A 107 5.41 -8.14 13.41
C LYS A 107 5.38 -7.68 11.95
N SER A 108 5.47 -8.64 11.04
CA SER A 108 5.55 -8.40 9.59
C SER A 108 4.19 -8.30 8.90
N VAL A 109 3.12 -8.67 9.60
CA VAL A 109 1.75 -8.75 9.09
C VAL A 109 0.78 -8.53 10.24
N CYS A 110 -0.44 -8.07 9.95
CA CYS A 110 -1.53 -8.15 10.92
C CYS A 110 -2.39 -9.38 10.63
N THR A 111 -2.72 -10.14 11.69
CA THR A 111 -3.63 -11.30 11.61
C THR A 111 -4.78 -11.11 12.58
N SER A 112 -5.98 -10.89 12.05
CA SER A 112 -7.17 -10.64 12.87
C SER A 112 -8.13 -11.80 12.73
N VAL A 113 -8.38 -12.51 13.85
CA VAL A 113 -9.17 -13.74 13.89
C VAL A 113 -10.56 -13.46 14.41
N ASN A 114 -11.58 -13.94 13.69
CA ASN A 114 -13.00 -13.88 14.05
C ASN A 114 -13.49 -12.44 14.32
N ASP A 115 -13.79 -12.11 15.58
CA ASP A 115 -14.33 -10.83 16.02
C ASP A 115 -13.28 -9.71 16.18
N GLN A 116 -12.01 -10.02 15.99
CA GLN A 116 -10.94 -9.03 16.00
C GLN A 116 -11.03 -8.16 14.75
N VAL A 117 -11.31 -6.86 14.91
CA VAL A 117 -11.65 -5.96 13.81
C VAL A 117 -10.45 -5.71 12.87
N CYS A 118 -9.26 -5.39 13.44
CA CYS A 118 -8.03 -5.11 12.69
C CYS A 118 -6.80 -5.14 13.60
N HIS A 119 -5.61 -5.02 13.00
CA HIS A 119 -4.32 -4.88 13.65
C HIS A 119 -3.99 -5.98 14.67
N GLY A 120 -4.52 -7.19 14.46
CA GLY A 120 -4.15 -8.34 15.28
C GLY A 120 -2.66 -8.62 15.21
N ILE A 121 -2.03 -8.76 16.39
CA ILE A 121 -0.59 -9.03 16.49
C ILE A 121 -0.39 -10.54 16.45
N PRO A 122 0.29 -11.08 15.44
CA PRO A 122 0.59 -12.50 15.35
C PRO A 122 1.28 -13.08 16.59
N SER A 123 0.80 -14.24 17.05
CA SER A 123 1.31 -14.92 18.24
C SER A 123 1.41 -16.43 18.02
N ASP A 124 2.43 -17.06 18.58
CA ASP A 124 2.57 -18.54 18.59
C ASP A 124 1.52 -19.23 19.46
N SER A 125 0.89 -18.50 20.40
CA SER A 125 -0.19 -19.03 21.24
C SER A 125 -1.58 -18.92 20.59
N ASP A 126 -1.70 -18.18 19.49
CA ASP A 126 -2.98 -17.92 18.83
C ASP A 126 -3.17 -18.92 17.69
N ILE A 127 -3.77 -20.07 18.05
CA ILE A 127 -3.90 -21.24 17.17
C ILE A 127 -5.25 -21.22 16.43
N LEU A 128 -5.18 -21.25 15.10
CA LEU A 128 -6.34 -21.29 14.22
C LEU A 128 -7.11 -22.63 14.38
N LYS A 129 -8.42 -22.55 14.33
CA LYS A 129 -9.34 -23.67 14.40
C LYS A 129 -10.12 -23.80 13.10
N GLU A 130 -10.68 -24.99 12.89
CA GLU A 130 -11.61 -25.21 11.77
C GLU A 130 -12.84 -24.29 11.91
N GLY A 131 -13.16 -23.56 10.85
CA GLY A 131 -14.25 -22.60 10.80
C GLY A 131 -13.87 -21.16 11.22
N ASP A 132 -12.63 -20.92 11.68
CA ASP A 132 -12.17 -19.54 11.93
C ASP A 132 -12.11 -18.72 10.64
N ILE A 133 -12.48 -17.46 10.74
CA ILE A 133 -12.26 -16.43 9.71
C ILE A 133 -11.01 -15.67 10.09
N VAL A 134 -10.07 -15.54 9.15
CA VAL A 134 -8.80 -14.82 9.38
C VAL A 134 -8.64 -13.73 8.35
N ASN A 135 -8.51 -12.48 8.80
CA ASN A 135 -8.00 -11.41 7.96
C ASN A 135 -6.47 -11.41 8.06
N VAL A 136 -5.80 -11.50 6.92
CA VAL A 136 -4.33 -11.40 6.79
C VAL A 136 -4.02 -10.12 6.01
N ASP A 137 -3.56 -9.10 6.71
CA ASP A 137 -3.28 -7.78 6.16
C ASP A 137 -1.78 -7.63 5.91
N VAL A 138 -1.38 -7.78 4.65
CA VAL A 138 0.00 -7.70 4.18
C VAL A 138 0.26 -6.37 3.50
N SER A 139 1.31 -5.70 3.91
CA SER A 139 1.83 -4.50 3.25
C SER A 139 3.33 -4.64 2.98
N THR A 140 3.73 -4.28 1.77
CA THR A 140 5.08 -4.52 1.25
C THR A 140 5.74 -3.22 0.79
N ILE A 141 7.04 -3.07 1.08
CA ILE A 141 7.88 -2.00 0.53
C ILE A 141 8.89 -2.62 -0.42
N TYR A 142 8.83 -2.25 -1.70
CA TYR A 142 9.80 -2.66 -2.70
C TYR A 142 10.34 -1.45 -3.44
N LYS A 143 11.68 -1.26 -3.43
CA LYS A 143 12.35 -0.08 -4.05
C LYS A 143 11.75 1.26 -3.64
N GLY A 144 11.26 1.37 -2.39
CA GLY A 144 10.63 2.58 -1.86
C GLY A 144 9.15 2.76 -2.21
N TYR A 145 8.53 1.82 -2.92
CA TYR A 145 7.10 1.83 -3.23
C TYR A 145 6.32 0.88 -2.32
N TYR A 146 5.20 1.37 -1.82
CA TYR A 146 4.31 0.62 -0.94
C TYR A 146 3.17 -0.05 -1.72
N SER A 147 2.76 -1.20 -1.24
CA SER A 147 1.57 -1.91 -1.70
C SER A 147 0.85 -2.58 -0.54
#